data_b4f73a3f0afd4328ef6e1141e8035cc7
#
_entry.id   b4f73a3f0afd4328ef6e1141e8035cc7
#
_cell.length_a   1.000
_cell.length_b   1.000
_cell.length_c   1.000
_cell.angle_alpha   90.00
_cell.angle_beta   90.00
_cell.angle_gamma   90.00
#
_symmetry.space_group_name_H-M   'P 1'
#
loop_
_entity.id
_entity.type
_entity.pdbx_description
1 polymer ?
#
loop_
_entity_poly.entity_id
_entity_poly.type
_entity_poly.pdbx_seq_one_letter_code
_entity_poly.pdbx_strand_id
1 'polypeptide(L)'
;GQGSTSPGAERIPAYFPLTPGQRGEAIRDLQRRLSAAGFAPAAGNGAGEYCASTQAAVHGFQEARGLHADGVCDETTWTALVEASWRLGDRQLLLTLPNLRGDDVADLQTRLARLGFDSGRVDGILGPRTARALADFQSNCGLLADGVCGPETVRAIERVSSQTGDGPGVSTVRERERLRVGMGSVAHCRVVVGQFGGLSALTRTLARELRQLGATVMPLDEPDPVAQALAANHFGAHAYIGFECHQ
;
A
#
# COMPACT_ATOMS: atom_id res chain seq x y z
N GLY A 1 36.54 -1.85 22.97
CA GLY A 1 35.46 -1.03 22.52
C GLY A 1 35.35 -1.13 21.04
N GLN A 2 34.49 -2.01 20.53
CA GLN A 2 34.21 -2.06 19.11
C GLN A 2 32.92 -1.25 18.89
N GLY A 3 33.06 -0.12 18.18
CA GLY A 3 31.95 0.72 17.78
C GLY A 3 31.02 -0.01 16.80
N SER A 4 29.83 -0.30 17.23
CA SER A 4 28.72 -0.74 16.41
C SER A 4 28.34 0.42 15.46
N THR A 5 28.77 0.31 14.21
CA THR A 5 28.36 1.21 13.14
C THR A 5 26.96 0.77 12.73
N SER A 6 25.94 1.54 13.09
CA SER A 6 24.58 1.37 12.56
C SER A 6 24.61 1.50 11.03
N PRO A 7 24.09 0.53 10.27
CA PRO A 7 23.94 0.66 8.83
C PRO A 7 22.69 1.54 8.56
N GLY A 8 22.91 2.82 8.19
CA GLY A 8 21.79 3.65 7.79
C GLY A 8 21.93 5.16 7.90
N ALA A 9 23.04 5.68 8.42
CA ALA A 9 23.34 7.10 8.26
C ALA A 9 24.07 7.30 6.93
N GLU A 10 23.34 7.28 5.81
CA GLU A 10 23.90 7.70 4.54
C GLU A 10 24.37 9.14 4.65
N ARG A 11 25.68 9.33 4.51
CA ARG A 11 26.31 10.64 4.57
C ARG A 11 25.76 11.51 3.44
N ILE A 12 24.92 12.45 3.80
CA ILE A 12 24.59 13.58 2.92
C ILE A 12 25.92 14.30 2.67
N PRO A 13 26.31 14.52 1.39
CA PRO A 13 27.53 15.30 1.09
C PRO A 13 27.47 16.64 1.79
N ALA A 14 28.58 17.04 2.40
CA ALA A 14 28.65 18.28 3.17
C ALA A 14 28.47 19.55 2.33
N TYR A 15 28.37 19.43 1.01
CA TYR A 15 28.37 20.55 0.06
C TYR A 15 27.30 20.36 -1.01
N PHE A 16 26.09 20.81 -0.74
CA PHE A 16 25.08 21.00 -1.78
C PHE A 16 25.02 22.47 -2.20
N PRO A 17 24.62 22.77 -3.46
CA PRO A 17 24.29 21.82 -4.53
C PRO A 17 25.52 21.24 -5.23
N LEU A 18 25.39 20.02 -5.80
CA LEU A 18 26.35 19.48 -6.74
C LEU A 18 26.02 19.99 -8.14
N THR A 19 27.00 20.62 -8.77
CA THR A 19 26.80 21.37 -10.04
C THR A 19 27.82 20.94 -11.11
N PRO A 20 27.51 21.20 -12.40
CA PRO A 20 28.44 20.97 -13.49
C PRO A 20 29.84 21.56 -13.25
N GLY A 21 30.86 20.80 -13.59
CA GLY A 21 32.29 21.16 -13.42
C GLY A 21 32.90 20.71 -12.10
N GLN A 22 32.11 20.32 -11.11
CA GLN A 22 32.65 19.74 -9.86
C GLN A 22 33.21 18.35 -10.08
N ARG A 23 34.18 17.97 -9.22
CA ARG A 23 34.85 16.66 -9.25
C ARG A 23 35.02 16.10 -7.84
N GLY A 24 35.04 14.77 -7.73
CA GLY A 24 35.37 14.08 -6.49
C GLY A 24 34.44 12.90 -6.17
N GLU A 25 34.57 12.39 -4.95
CA GLU A 25 33.82 11.20 -4.48
C GLU A 25 32.30 11.44 -4.44
N ALA A 26 31.87 12.66 -4.08
CA ALA A 26 30.45 13.00 -4.08
C ALA A 26 29.83 12.87 -5.49
N ILE A 27 30.58 13.21 -6.53
CA ILE A 27 30.12 13.07 -7.91
C ILE A 27 30.12 11.60 -8.34
N ARG A 28 31.11 10.81 -7.91
CA ARG A 28 31.13 9.35 -8.14
C ARG A 28 29.93 8.68 -7.48
N ASP A 29 29.60 9.06 -6.26
CA ASP A 29 28.43 8.54 -5.55
C ASP A 29 27.13 8.93 -6.25
N LEU A 30 27.00 10.20 -6.68
CA LEU A 30 25.87 10.67 -7.50
C LEU A 30 25.71 9.81 -8.77
N GLN A 31 26.78 9.63 -9.54
CA GLN A 31 26.75 8.82 -10.76
C GLN A 31 26.36 7.37 -10.53
N ARG A 32 26.84 6.78 -9.45
CA ARG A 32 26.48 5.42 -9.05
C ARG A 32 24.99 5.29 -8.70
N ARG A 33 24.44 6.27 -7.94
CA ARG A 33 23.03 6.31 -7.57
C ARG A 33 22.13 6.54 -8.76
N LEU A 34 22.51 7.44 -9.68
CA LEU A 34 21.80 7.65 -10.93
C LEU A 34 21.76 6.37 -11.76
N SER A 35 22.88 5.65 -11.84
CA SER A 35 22.94 4.36 -12.55
C SER A 35 22.04 3.31 -11.90
N ALA A 36 22.03 3.23 -10.56
CA ALA A 36 21.17 2.32 -9.82
C ALA A 36 19.67 2.66 -10.00
N ALA A 37 19.35 3.95 -10.15
CA ALA A 37 17.99 4.43 -10.43
C ALA A 37 17.58 4.30 -11.91
N GLY A 38 18.44 3.78 -12.78
CA GLY A 38 18.16 3.62 -14.22
C GLY A 38 18.50 4.84 -15.10
N PHE A 39 19.16 5.85 -14.53
CA PHE A 39 19.56 7.08 -15.21
C PHE A 39 21.09 7.16 -15.34
N ALA A 40 21.72 6.11 -15.89
CA ALA A 40 23.16 6.07 -16.02
C ALA A 40 23.69 7.19 -16.90
N PRO A 41 24.69 7.98 -16.46
CA PRO A 41 25.39 8.89 -17.34
C PRO A 41 26.02 8.12 -18.51
N ALA A 42 26.13 8.75 -19.69
CA ALA A 42 26.73 8.11 -20.87
C ALA A 42 28.14 7.60 -20.57
N ALA A 43 28.42 6.36 -20.99
CA ALA A 43 29.70 5.72 -20.76
C ALA A 43 30.84 6.44 -21.53
N GLY A 44 31.97 6.62 -20.85
CA GLY A 44 33.23 7.00 -21.50
C GLY A 44 33.91 8.25 -20.99
N ASN A 45 33.25 9.18 -20.33
CA ASN A 45 33.88 10.41 -19.84
C ASN A 45 33.40 10.78 -18.43
N GLY A 46 34.39 11.03 -17.54
CA GLY A 46 34.12 11.78 -16.33
C GLY A 46 33.65 10.99 -15.12
N ALA A 47 34.17 9.77 -14.88
CA ALA A 47 33.99 9.12 -13.58
C ALA A 47 34.48 10.05 -12.45
N GLY A 48 33.52 10.56 -11.65
CA GLY A 48 33.80 11.54 -10.61
C GLY A 48 33.89 12.99 -11.12
N GLU A 49 33.46 13.26 -12.34
CA GLU A 49 33.31 14.63 -12.87
C GLU A 49 31.84 14.90 -13.22
N TYR A 50 31.33 16.03 -12.77
CA TYR A 50 29.97 16.48 -13.13
C TYR A 50 30.00 17.09 -14.53
N CYS A 51 30.01 16.24 -15.54
CA CYS A 51 30.02 16.61 -16.95
C CYS A 51 28.59 16.71 -17.50
N ALA A 52 28.47 17.08 -18.77
CA ALA A 52 27.17 17.25 -19.44
C ALA A 52 26.31 15.99 -19.42
N SER A 53 26.90 14.79 -19.48
CA SER A 53 26.16 13.53 -19.37
C SER A 53 25.62 13.27 -17.95
N THR A 54 26.36 13.68 -16.93
CA THR A 54 25.89 13.63 -15.53
C THR A 54 24.73 14.61 -15.33
N GLN A 55 24.86 15.83 -15.88
CA GLN A 55 23.77 16.82 -15.83
C GLN A 55 22.50 16.34 -16.53
N ALA A 56 22.62 15.74 -17.70
CA ALA A 56 21.48 15.16 -18.42
C ALA A 56 20.83 14.02 -17.64
N ALA A 57 21.62 13.18 -16.99
CA ALA A 57 21.11 12.09 -16.15
C ALA A 57 20.36 12.62 -14.91
N VAL A 58 20.89 13.66 -14.24
CA VAL A 58 20.21 14.33 -13.12
C VAL A 58 18.89 14.94 -13.59
N HIS A 59 18.91 15.67 -14.71
CA HIS A 59 17.71 16.29 -15.29
C HIS A 59 16.63 15.23 -15.60
N GLY A 60 16.98 14.13 -16.26
CA GLY A 60 16.06 13.06 -16.58
C GLY A 60 15.48 12.39 -15.32
N PHE A 61 16.29 12.20 -14.27
CA PHE A 61 15.83 11.69 -12.99
C PHE A 61 14.85 12.68 -12.33
N GLN A 62 15.17 13.96 -12.32
CA GLN A 62 14.30 15.01 -11.76
C GLN A 62 12.95 15.06 -12.47
N GLU A 63 12.92 15.01 -13.82
CA GLU A 63 11.67 14.93 -14.58
C GLU A 63 10.84 13.70 -14.21
N ALA A 64 11.47 12.52 -14.15
CA ALA A 64 10.79 11.27 -13.80
C ALA A 64 10.22 11.27 -12.37
N ARG A 65 10.79 12.06 -11.47
CA ARG A 65 10.34 12.20 -10.07
C ARG A 65 9.45 13.42 -9.83
N GLY A 66 9.17 14.23 -10.86
CA GLY A 66 8.38 15.45 -10.73
C GLY A 66 9.06 16.51 -9.87
N LEU A 67 10.40 16.50 -9.83
CA LEU A 67 11.22 17.52 -9.18
C LEU A 67 11.49 18.68 -10.14
N HIS A 68 12.04 19.79 -9.61
CA HIS A 68 12.54 20.87 -10.47
C HIS A 68 13.70 20.36 -11.31
N ALA A 69 13.48 20.26 -12.63
CA ALA A 69 14.45 19.67 -13.57
C ALA A 69 15.38 20.73 -14.12
N ASP A 70 16.42 21.06 -13.38
CA ASP A 70 17.49 22.01 -13.76
C ASP A 70 18.83 21.32 -14.04
N GLY A 71 18.90 20.02 -13.75
CA GLY A 71 20.13 19.25 -13.88
C GLY A 71 21.16 19.57 -12.80
N VAL A 72 20.77 20.19 -11.70
CA VAL A 72 21.58 20.46 -10.51
C VAL A 72 21.14 19.53 -9.39
N CYS A 73 22.06 18.78 -8.77
CA CYS A 73 21.72 17.91 -7.69
C CYS A 73 21.71 18.66 -6.34
N ASP A 74 20.55 19.17 -5.96
CA ASP A 74 20.30 19.76 -4.65
C ASP A 74 20.02 18.66 -3.60
N GLU A 75 19.78 19.05 -2.36
CA GLU A 75 19.47 18.13 -1.26
C GLU A 75 18.18 17.33 -1.51
N THR A 76 17.18 17.95 -2.16
CA THR A 76 15.92 17.30 -2.52
C THR A 76 16.13 16.21 -3.56
N THR A 77 16.89 16.51 -4.59
CA THR A 77 17.27 15.55 -5.65
C THR A 77 18.11 14.40 -5.07
N TRP A 78 19.06 14.72 -4.20
CA TRP A 78 19.87 13.71 -3.53
C TRP A 78 19.03 12.78 -2.67
N THR A 79 18.14 13.32 -1.84
CA THR A 79 17.22 12.52 -1.01
C THR A 79 16.36 11.59 -1.86
N ALA A 80 15.80 12.09 -2.97
CA ALA A 80 15.04 11.27 -3.90
C ALA A 80 15.88 10.15 -4.54
N LEU A 81 17.18 10.41 -4.84
CA LEU A 81 18.11 9.38 -5.33
C LEU A 81 18.42 8.32 -4.29
N VAL A 82 18.54 8.71 -3.03
CA VAL A 82 18.71 7.79 -1.90
C VAL A 82 17.46 6.91 -1.76
N GLU A 83 16.28 7.49 -1.77
CA GLU A 83 15.01 6.77 -1.72
C GLU A 83 14.85 5.78 -2.89
N ALA A 84 15.31 6.17 -4.09
CA ALA A 84 15.27 5.35 -5.30
C ALA A 84 16.30 4.20 -5.31
N SER A 85 17.30 4.24 -4.45
CA SER A 85 18.35 3.20 -4.40
C SER A 85 17.92 1.93 -3.67
N TRP A 86 16.86 2.00 -2.86
CA TRP A 86 16.39 0.87 -2.07
C TRP A 86 15.43 -0.01 -2.85
N ARG A 87 15.63 -1.32 -2.78
CA ARG A 87 14.74 -2.34 -3.30
C ARG A 87 14.14 -3.16 -2.16
N LEU A 88 12.95 -3.69 -2.38
CA LEU A 88 12.30 -4.55 -1.39
C LEU A 88 13.20 -5.77 -1.09
N GLY A 89 13.59 -5.91 0.17
CA GLY A 89 14.51 -6.96 0.63
C GLY A 89 15.93 -6.47 0.96
N ASP A 90 16.35 -5.28 0.52
CA ASP A 90 17.68 -4.73 0.81
C ASP A 90 17.83 -4.37 2.30
N ARG A 91 16.73 -4.01 2.94
CA ARG A 91 16.70 -3.69 4.38
C ARG A 91 15.38 -4.16 5.01
N GLN A 92 15.37 -4.26 6.33
CA GLN A 92 14.12 -4.49 7.07
C GLN A 92 13.28 -3.22 7.05
N LEU A 93 11.98 -3.37 6.73
CA LEU A 93 11.02 -2.26 6.77
C LEU A 93 10.16 -2.41 8.02
N LEU A 94 10.23 -1.42 8.89
CA LEU A 94 9.49 -1.35 10.15
C LEU A 94 9.08 0.08 10.44
N LEU A 95 8.06 0.25 11.28
CA LEU A 95 7.64 1.56 11.73
C LEU A 95 8.72 2.19 12.63
N THR A 96 9.23 3.34 12.21
CA THR A 96 10.24 4.13 12.94
C THR A 96 9.83 5.59 13.05
N LEU A 97 10.54 6.35 13.86
CA LEU A 97 10.43 7.81 13.92
C LEU A 97 11.83 8.41 13.69
N PRO A 98 12.02 9.18 12.59
CA PRO A 98 11.05 9.44 11.50
C PRO A 98 10.73 8.18 10.70
N ASN A 99 9.57 8.20 10.01
CA ASN A 99 9.10 7.07 9.22
C ASN A 99 10.10 6.72 8.09
N LEU A 100 10.33 5.43 7.86
CA LEU A 100 11.12 4.97 6.72
C LEU A 100 10.49 5.41 5.40
N ARG A 101 11.35 5.82 4.47
CA ARG A 101 10.97 6.27 3.14
C ARG A 101 11.82 5.56 2.10
N GLY A 102 11.22 5.29 0.93
CA GLY A 102 11.94 4.71 -0.19
C GLY A 102 11.04 4.01 -1.20
N ASP A 103 11.63 3.67 -2.35
CA ASP A 103 10.97 2.90 -3.39
C ASP A 103 10.66 1.48 -2.95
N ASP A 104 11.44 0.92 -2.03
CA ASP A 104 11.17 -0.35 -1.37
C ASP A 104 9.87 -0.33 -0.57
N VAL A 105 9.58 0.78 0.12
CA VAL A 105 8.30 0.97 0.82
C VAL A 105 7.16 1.12 -0.17
N ALA A 106 7.35 1.88 -1.27
CA ALA A 106 6.33 2.03 -2.32
C ALA A 106 6.03 0.69 -3.00
N ASP A 107 7.05 -0.14 -3.27
CA ASP A 107 6.86 -1.50 -3.81
C ASP A 107 6.09 -2.39 -2.82
N LEU A 108 6.44 -2.36 -1.53
CA LEU A 108 5.70 -3.06 -0.48
C LEU A 108 4.22 -2.65 -0.45
N GLN A 109 3.94 -1.34 -0.43
CA GLN A 109 2.58 -0.81 -0.43
C GLN A 109 1.80 -1.26 -1.66
N THR A 110 2.43 -1.21 -2.85
CA THR A 110 1.82 -1.67 -4.10
C THR A 110 1.47 -3.15 -4.07
N ARG A 111 2.37 -3.99 -3.58
CA ARG A 111 2.15 -5.44 -3.47
C ARG A 111 1.08 -5.78 -2.45
N LEU A 112 1.09 -5.13 -1.28
CA LEU A 112 0.04 -5.29 -0.27
C LEU A 112 -1.34 -4.90 -0.83
N ALA A 113 -1.43 -3.77 -1.54
CA ALA A 113 -2.67 -3.32 -2.16
C ALA A 113 -3.18 -4.31 -3.23
N ARG A 114 -2.29 -4.84 -4.09
CA ARG A 114 -2.65 -5.88 -5.08
C ARG A 114 -3.13 -7.16 -4.42
N LEU A 115 -2.61 -7.51 -3.26
CA LEU A 115 -3.04 -8.66 -2.47
C LEU A 115 -4.31 -8.37 -1.65
N GLY A 116 -4.84 -7.15 -1.72
CA GLY A 116 -6.08 -6.71 -1.08
C GLY A 116 -5.91 -6.27 0.37
N PHE A 117 -4.68 -5.96 0.82
CA PHE A 117 -4.42 -5.40 2.13
C PHE A 117 -4.34 -3.87 2.02
N ASP A 118 -5.11 -3.16 2.85
CA ASP A 118 -5.21 -1.71 2.81
C ASP A 118 -4.00 -1.03 3.46
N SER A 119 -2.95 -0.84 2.67
CA SER A 119 -1.76 -0.09 3.09
C SER A 119 -1.94 1.43 3.03
N GLY A 120 -3.09 1.91 2.59
CA GLY A 120 -3.33 3.31 2.31
C GLY A 120 -2.82 3.73 0.94
N ARG A 121 -2.43 5.01 0.85
CA ARG A 121 -1.85 5.56 -0.37
C ARG A 121 -0.44 4.98 -0.59
N VAL A 122 -0.11 4.69 -1.84
CA VAL A 122 1.26 4.33 -2.24
C VAL A 122 2.07 5.63 -2.33
N ASP A 123 2.74 5.99 -1.26
CA ASP A 123 3.52 7.22 -1.12
C ASP A 123 4.99 6.99 -0.76
N GLY A 124 5.39 5.71 -0.61
CA GLY A 124 6.74 5.34 -0.23
C GLY A 124 7.10 5.68 1.22
N ILE A 125 6.11 5.95 2.08
CA ILE A 125 6.31 6.26 3.51
C ILE A 125 5.72 5.15 4.36
N LEU A 126 6.53 4.49 5.18
CA LEU A 126 6.07 3.43 6.06
C LEU A 126 5.42 4.03 7.33
N GLY A 127 4.13 4.31 7.20
CA GLY A 127 3.31 4.82 8.29
C GLY A 127 2.55 3.70 9.03
N PRO A 128 1.78 4.06 10.09
CA PRO A 128 1.03 3.10 10.89
C PRO A 128 0.03 2.25 10.09
N ARG A 129 -0.54 2.82 9.02
CA ARG A 129 -1.48 2.12 8.14
C ARG A 129 -0.79 1.02 7.33
N THR A 130 0.39 1.33 6.77
CA THR A 130 1.23 0.35 6.07
C THR A 130 1.68 -0.76 7.02
N ALA A 131 2.13 -0.42 8.24
CA ALA A 131 2.55 -1.41 9.24
C ALA A 131 1.40 -2.35 9.63
N ARG A 132 0.17 -1.82 9.77
CA ARG A 132 -1.03 -2.64 10.05
C ARG A 132 -1.34 -3.57 8.89
N ALA A 133 -1.38 -3.07 7.66
CA ALA A 133 -1.61 -3.90 6.46
C ALA A 133 -0.58 -5.03 6.32
N LEU A 134 0.67 -4.73 6.68
CA LEU A 134 1.74 -5.73 6.72
C LEU A 134 1.49 -6.80 7.77
N ALA A 135 1.10 -6.42 9.00
CA ALA A 135 0.76 -7.36 10.06
C ALA A 135 -0.46 -8.23 9.67
N ASP A 136 -1.47 -7.66 9.02
CA ASP A 136 -2.62 -8.38 8.50
C ASP A 136 -2.21 -9.40 7.43
N PHE A 137 -1.32 -9.02 6.51
CA PHE A 137 -0.73 -9.94 5.52
C PHE A 137 0.04 -11.08 6.21
N GLN A 138 0.92 -10.76 7.17
CA GLN A 138 1.70 -11.74 7.92
C GLN A 138 0.79 -12.76 8.61
N SER A 139 -0.24 -12.29 9.32
CA SER A 139 -1.25 -13.15 9.98
C SER A 139 -1.93 -14.07 8.97
N ASN A 140 -2.28 -13.55 7.78
CA ASN A 140 -2.91 -14.34 6.72
C ASN A 140 -2.00 -15.41 6.12
N CYS A 141 -0.69 -15.18 6.14
CA CYS A 141 0.32 -16.12 5.66
C CYS A 141 0.84 -17.08 6.75
N GLY A 142 0.34 -16.96 8.00
CA GLY A 142 0.80 -17.77 9.13
C GLY A 142 2.19 -17.37 9.63
N LEU A 143 2.62 -16.14 9.35
CA LEU A 143 3.84 -15.54 9.88
C LEU A 143 3.56 -14.82 11.19
N LEU A 144 4.64 -14.48 11.93
CA LEU A 144 4.53 -13.58 13.07
C LEU A 144 4.04 -12.20 12.59
N ALA A 145 2.89 -11.76 13.11
CA ALA A 145 2.25 -10.50 12.73
C ALA A 145 2.84 -9.33 13.54
N ASP A 146 4.12 -9.04 13.32
CA ASP A 146 4.87 -8.00 14.01
C ASP A 146 4.91 -6.66 13.25
N GLY A 147 4.42 -6.63 12.00
CA GLY A 147 4.46 -5.46 11.14
C GLY A 147 5.88 -5.10 10.65
N VAL A 148 6.83 -6.05 10.72
CA VAL A 148 8.20 -5.90 10.23
C VAL A 148 8.39 -6.68 8.93
N CYS A 149 8.70 -6.00 7.84
CA CYS A 149 9.03 -6.67 6.58
C CYS A 149 10.50 -7.13 6.58
N GLY A 150 10.74 -8.29 7.13
CA GLY A 150 12.02 -8.99 7.09
C GLY A 150 12.09 -9.98 5.92
N PRO A 151 13.20 -10.74 5.79
CA PRO A 151 13.43 -11.67 4.67
C PRO A 151 12.33 -12.73 4.50
N GLU A 152 11.73 -13.22 5.58
CA GLU A 152 10.65 -14.20 5.53
C GLU A 152 9.37 -13.59 4.95
N THR A 153 9.06 -12.37 5.36
CA THR A 153 7.90 -11.62 4.85
C THR A 153 8.07 -11.29 3.37
N VAL A 154 9.27 -10.86 2.94
CA VAL A 154 9.57 -10.60 1.53
C VAL A 154 9.35 -11.86 0.70
N ARG A 155 9.91 -13.00 1.12
CA ARG A 155 9.71 -14.30 0.42
C ARG A 155 8.22 -14.70 0.35
N ALA A 156 7.46 -14.45 1.40
CA ALA A 156 6.02 -14.71 1.40
C ALA A 156 5.29 -13.82 0.41
N ILE A 157 5.59 -12.52 0.37
CA ILE A 157 5.02 -11.57 -0.59
C ILE A 157 5.33 -11.98 -2.03
N GLU A 158 6.58 -12.33 -2.33
CA GLU A 158 7.01 -12.77 -3.66
C GLU A 158 6.29 -14.04 -4.10
N ARG A 159 6.23 -15.04 -3.23
CA ARG A 159 5.54 -16.31 -3.49
C ARG A 159 4.04 -16.12 -3.77
N VAL A 160 3.38 -15.30 -2.97
CA VAL A 160 1.94 -15.03 -3.14
C VAL A 160 1.70 -14.18 -4.37
N SER A 161 2.54 -13.16 -4.63
CA SER A 161 2.44 -12.31 -5.83
C SER A 161 2.66 -13.09 -7.13
N SER A 162 3.53 -14.10 -7.13
CA SER A 162 3.74 -14.96 -8.31
C SER A 162 2.58 -15.91 -8.58
N GLN A 163 1.76 -16.22 -7.57
CA GLN A 163 0.61 -17.13 -7.70
C GLN A 163 -0.71 -16.40 -8.00
N THR A 164 -0.76 -15.12 -7.75
CA THR A 164 -1.96 -14.31 -7.92
C THR A 164 -2.01 -13.58 -9.26
N GLY A 165 -1.71 -14.13 -10.40
CA GLY A 165 -1.98 -13.48 -11.68
C GLY A 165 -3.11 -12.43 -11.62
N ASP A 166 -3.90 -12.15 -12.62
CA ASP A 166 -5.03 -11.19 -12.61
C ASP A 166 -6.25 -11.61 -11.74
N GLY A 167 -6.07 -12.54 -10.79
CA GLY A 167 -7.12 -13.02 -9.87
C GLY A 167 -7.36 -12.10 -8.68
N PRO A 168 -8.48 -12.27 -7.94
CA PRO A 168 -8.78 -11.51 -6.73
C PRO A 168 -7.70 -11.72 -5.66
N GLY A 169 -7.34 -10.65 -4.94
CA GLY A 169 -6.30 -10.68 -3.90
C GLY A 169 -6.55 -11.73 -2.81
N VAL A 170 -5.47 -12.25 -2.21
CA VAL A 170 -5.53 -13.33 -1.20
C VAL A 170 -6.40 -12.98 0.00
N SER A 171 -6.43 -11.70 0.42
CA SER A 171 -7.32 -11.22 1.47
C SER A 171 -8.80 -11.38 1.06
N THR A 172 -9.14 -11.02 -0.18
CA THR A 172 -10.50 -11.15 -0.70
C THR A 172 -10.94 -12.61 -0.82
N VAL A 173 -10.02 -13.50 -1.22
CA VAL A 173 -10.28 -14.95 -1.29
C VAL A 173 -10.48 -15.53 0.12
N ARG A 174 -9.64 -15.15 1.10
CA ARG A 174 -9.80 -15.60 2.48
C ARG A 174 -10.99 -14.97 3.19
N GLU A 175 -11.31 -13.71 2.90
CA GLU A 175 -12.50 -13.06 3.43
C GLU A 175 -13.76 -13.71 2.86
N ARG A 176 -13.77 -14.03 1.55
CA ARG A 176 -14.83 -14.87 0.97
C ARG A 176 -14.91 -16.26 1.61
N GLU A 177 -13.77 -16.89 1.88
CA GLU A 177 -13.75 -18.20 2.53
C GLU A 177 -14.12 -18.10 4.02
N ARG A 178 -13.69 -17.05 4.74
CA ARG A 178 -14.18 -16.75 6.10
C ARG A 178 -15.67 -16.43 6.12
N LEU A 179 -16.16 -15.67 5.14
CA LEU A 179 -17.60 -15.45 4.96
C LEU A 179 -18.32 -16.75 4.59
N ARG A 180 -17.69 -17.63 3.79
CA ARG A 180 -18.25 -18.91 3.41
C ARG A 180 -18.17 -19.96 4.53
N VAL A 181 -17.11 -19.97 5.33
CA VAL A 181 -16.92 -20.83 6.50
C VAL A 181 -17.56 -20.19 7.75
N GLY A 182 -17.55 -18.86 7.86
CA GLY A 182 -18.24 -18.06 8.89
C GLY A 182 -19.71 -17.76 8.56
N MET A 183 -20.20 -18.16 7.40
CA MET A 183 -21.62 -18.44 7.16
C MET A 183 -22.01 -19.71 7.93
N GLY A 184 -21.62 -19.75 9.18
CA GLY A 184 -22.43 -20.42 10.17
C GLY A 184 -23.82 -19.86 9.94
N SER A 185 -24.73 -20.72 9.47
CA SER A 185 -26.15 -20.55 9.36
C SER A 185 -26.62 -19.12 9.62
N VAL A 186 -27.23 -18.44 8.64
CA VAL A 186 -28.01 -17.21 8.85
C VAL A 186 -29.05 -17.38 9.99
N ALA A 187 -29.20 -18.61 10.47
CA ALA A 187 -29.91 -18.95 11.70
C ALA A 187 -29.34 -18.12 12.86
N HIS A 188 -30.24 -17.37 13.50
CA HIS A 188 -29.95 -16.43 14.58
C HIS A 188 -29.40 -15.05 14.17
N CYS A 189 -29.13 -14.78 12.89
CA CYS A 189 -28.85 -13.41 12.44
C CYS A 189 -30.12 -12.55 12.46
N ARG A 190 -30.00 -11.32 12.94
CA ARG A 190 -31.02 -10.28 12.77
C ARG A 190 -30.69 -9.47 11.53
N VAL A 191 -31.58 -9.49 10.55
CA VAL A 191 -31.38 -8.84 9.26
C VAL A 191 -32.52 -7.84 9.02
N VAL A 192 -32.19 -6.63 8.64
CA VAL A 192 -33.16 -5.67 8.15
C VAL A 192 -33.08 -5.63 6.63
N VAL A 193 -34.24 -5.71 6.00
CA VAL A 193 -34.36 -5.60 4.54
C VAL A 193 -35.21 -4.38 4.23
N GLY A 194 -34.57 -3.31 3.78
CA GLY A 194 -35.19 -2.05 3.42
C GLY A 194 -35.34 -1.86 1.89
N GLN A 195 -36.23 -0.97 1.48
CA GLN A 195 -36.40 -0.63 0.08
C GLN A 195 -36.72 0.86 -0.10
N PHE A 196 -36.30 1.38 -1.25
CA PHE A 196 -36.61 2.72 -1.74
C PHE A 196 -37.16 2.61 -3.16
N GLY A 197 -38.37 3.11 -3.39
CA GLY A 197 -38.91 3.19 -4.74
C GLY A 197 -39.71 1.99 -5.23
N GLY A 198 -40.54 1.37 -4.39
CA GLY A 198 -41.60 0.44 -4.84
C GLY A 198 -41.17 -1.02 -5.01
N LEU A 199 -40.08 -1.45 -4.36
CA LEU A 199 -39.55 -2.82 -4.43
C LEU A 199 -40.08 -3.76 -3.34
N SER A 200 -41.28 -3.47 -2.79
CA SER A 200 -41.87 -4.22 -1.66
C SER A 200 -42.06 -5.71 -1.94
N ALA A 201 -42.31 -6.11 -3.19
CA ALA A 201 -42.42 -7.53 -3.56
C ALA A 201 -41.07 -8.27 -3.42
N LEU A 202 -39.98 -7.64 -3.86
CA LEU A 202 -38.63 -8.17 -3.76
C LEU A 202 -38.21 -8.29 -2.28
N THR A 203 -38.43 -7.23 -1.52
CA THR A 203 -38.14 -7.18 -0.08
C THR A 203 -38.86 -8.29 0.69
N ARG A 204 -40.15 -8.51 0.40
CA ARG A 204 -40.94 -9.59 1.02
C ARG A 204 -40.44 -10.98 0.63
N THR A 205 -40.07 -11.16 -0.63
CA THR A 205 -39.54 -12.45 -1.10
C THR A 205 -38.22 -12.76 -0.42
N LEU A 206 -37.27 -11.81 -0.41
CA LEU A 206 -36.00 -12.01 0.28
C LEU A 206 -36.18 -12.24 1.78
N ALA A 207 -37.04 -11.48 2.44
CA ALA A 207 -37.32 -11.66 3.86
C ALA A 207 -37.89 -13.06 4.17
N ARG A 208 -38.72 -13.62 3.29
CA ARG A 208 -39.23 -14.99 3.43
C ARG A 208 -38.10 -16.02 3.31
N GLU A 209 -37.26 -15.90 2.29
CA GLU A 209 -36.15 -16.84 2.08
C GLU A 209 -35.16 -16.81 3.24
N LEU A 210 -34.79 -15.62 3.72
CA LEU A 210 -33.90 -15.47 4.88
C LEU A 210 -34.51 -16.08 6.17
N ARG A 211 -35.84 -15.95 6.37
CA ARG A 211 -36.50 -16.58 7.52
C ARG A 211 -36.53 -18.11 7.39
N GLN A 212 -36.66 -18.68 6.19
CA GLN A 212 -36.54 -20.11 5.96
C GLN A 212 -35.16 -20.65 6.33
N LEU A 213 -34.12 -19.80 6.16
CA LEU A 213 -32.76 -20.11 6.60
C LEU A 213 -32.49 -19.86 8.09
N GLY A 214 -33.53 -19.48 8.85
CA GLY A 214 -33.46 -19.29 10.30
C GLY A 214 -33.09 -17.90 10.77
N ALA A 215 -33.06 -16.90 9.89
CA ALA A 215 -32.82 -15.50 10.27
C ALA A 215 -34.06 -14.83 10.86
N THR A 216 -33.86 -13.90 11.78
CA THR A 216 -34.91 -12.99 12.24
C THR A 216 -34.86 -11.75 11.33
N VAL A 217 -35.91 -11.54 10.52
CA VAL A 217 -35.91 -10.50 9.49
C VAL A 217 -36.97 -9.47 9.73
N MET A 218 -36.59 -8.19 9.72
CA MET A 218 -37.46 -7.03 9.74
C MET A 218 -37.46 -6.36 8.37
N PRO A 219 -38.57 -6.44 7.61
CA PRO A 219 -38.71 -5.68 6.38
C PRO A 219 -39.07 -4.22 6.73
N LEU A 220 -38.46 -3.27 6.04
CA LEU A 220 -38.75 -1.85 6.15
C LEU A 220 -39.22 -1.31 4.81
N ASP A 221 -40.30 -0.54 4.88
CA ASP A 221 -40.89 0.16 3.73
C ASP A 221 -40.97 1.67 4.03
N GLU A 222 -39.93 2.21 4.62
CA GLU A 222 -39.81 3.60 5.02
C GLU A 222 -39.03 4.35 3.94
N PRO A 223 -39.53 5.44 3.36
CA PRO A 223 -38.87 6.17 2.28
C PRO A 223 -37.65 6.97 2.77
N ASP A 224 -37.55 7.27 4.07
CA ASP A 224 -36.44 8.03 4.64
C ASP A 224 -35.27 7.11 5.01
N PRO A 225 -34.08 7.27 4.38
CA PRO A 225 -32.90 6.48 4.70
C PRO A 225 -32.45 6.60 6.16
N VAL A 226 -32.63 7.78 6.78
CA VAL A 226 -32.24 8.03 8.17
C VAL A 226 -33.18 7.27 9.11
N ALA A 227 -34.46 7.30 8.85
CA ALA A 227 -35.45 6.54 9.60
C ALA A 227 -35.23 5.03 9.48
N GLN A 228 -34.87 4.53 8.29
CA GLN A 228 -34.49 3.12 8.10
C GLN A 228 -33.24 2.74 8.91
N ALA A 229 -32.20 3.60 8.90
CA ALA A 229 -30.98 3.34 9.66
C ALA A 229 -31.24 3.32 11.19
N LEU A 230 -32.06 4.25 11.68
CA LEU A 230 -32.45 4.28 13.10
C LEU A 230 -33.26 3.01 13.50
N ALA A 231 -34.20 2.58 12.64
CA ALA A 231 -34.98 1.38 12.88
C ALA A 231 -34.09 0.11 12.87
N ALA A 232 -33.11 0.02 11.96
CA ALA A 232 -32.15 -1.07 11.91
C ALA A 232 -31.28 -1.12 13.18
N ASN A 233 -30.81 0.02 13.66
CA ASN A 233 -30.03 0.13 14.89
C ASN A 233 -30.88 -0.25 16.12
N HIS A 234 -32.11 0.23 16.20
CA HIS A 234 -33.02 -0.10 17.30
C HIS A 234 -33.37 -1.61 17.32
N PHE A 235 -33.53 -2.21 16.15
CA PHE A 235 -33.72 -3.66 16.02
C PHE A 235 -32.47 -4.46 16.41
N GLY A 236 -31.31 -3.81 16.47
CA GLY A 236 -30.00 -4.44 16.70
C GLY A 236 -29.63 -5.38 15.56
N ALA A 237 -29.80 -4.91 14.33
CA ALA A 237 -29.52 -5.69 13.14
C ALA A 237 -28.04 -6.03 13.02
N HIS A 238 -27.75 -7.29 12.69
CA HIS A 238 -26.41 -7.74 12.34
C HIS A 238 -26.05 -7.36 10.88
N ALA A 239 -27.09 -7.24 10.03
CA ALA A 239 -26.94 -6.80 8.65
C ALA A 239 -28.16 -5.98 8.21
N TYR A 240 -27.91 -4.96 7.34
CA TYR A 240 -28.91 -4.20 6.64
C TYR A 240 -28.73 -4.39 5.14
N ILE A 241 -29.80 -4.73 4.45
CA ILE A 241 -29.86 -4.88 2.99
C ILE A 241 -30.87 -3.88 2.46
N GLY A 242 -30.40 -2.85 1.77
CA GLY A 242 -31.22 -1.83 1.14
C GLY A 242 -31.31 -2.02 -0.38
N PHE A 243 -32.51 -1.91 -0.95
CA PHE A 243 -32.72 -1.91 -2.40
C PHE A 243 -33.15 -0.54 -2.86
N GLU A 244 -32.50 -0.04 -3.89
CA GLU A 244 -32.85 1.21 -4.56
C GLU A 244 -33.07 0.96 -6.05
N CYS A 245 -34.12 1.57 -6.61
CA CYS A 245 -34.39 1.52 -8.04
C CYS A 245 -33.86 2.81 -8.68
N HIS A 246 -32.84 2.71 -9.51
CA HIS A 246 -32.41 3.82 -10.37
C HIS A 246 -33.23 3.81 -11.65
N GLN A 247 -33.93 4.93 -11.92
CA GLN A 247 -34.61 5.20 -13.19
C GLN A 247 -33.62 5.74 -14.21
#